data_4f30e61a66f5e48445e8355145248391
#
_entry.id   4f30e61a66f5e48445e8355145248391
#
_cell.length_a   1.000
_cell.length_b   1.000
_cell.length_c   1.000
_cell.angle_alpha   90.00
_cell.angle_beta   90.00
_cell.angle_gamma   90.00
#
_symmetry.space_group_name_H-M   'P 1'
#
loop_
_entity.id
_entity.type
_entity.pdbx_description
1 polymer ?
#
loop_
_entity_poly.entity_id
_entity_poly.type
_entity_poly.pdbx_seq_one_letter_code
_entity_poly.pdbx_strand_id
1 'polypeptide(L)'
;MIDRRLAAAIVLFASTIVTSGSFLYLERQQTTPPMGGYVNPQLLVDGEWILAHVNESSVRIIDVRSQAEYDRGHIQNAVRLEIKRLTMDINGVQKVATQEIVESVLGELGLDPEDTAVIYDEHYSLDAALVFWTLEYYGHKDVRILNGDWSQWLVHGYPRSLEKPAIKRTVYNATINPEVLATVDYIVENLNSSRIILLDVRTPAEFYGIDVRAKRGGHIPGSVNVEWRRALERPGTFKLGPDLIRLYRQVGITGDREIITMCQTGQRAAHSYFVMRLLGYKTRMYDGSWEEWGNTKDLPIE
;
A
#
# COMPACT_ATOMS: atom_id res chain seq x y z
N MET A 1 -78.24 59.81 -4.21
CA MET A 1 -78.39 60.34 -2.86
C MET A 1 -77.55 59.48 -1.96
N ILE A 2 -76.35 60.00 -1.65
CA ILE A 2 -75.91 60.46 -0.36
C ILE A 2 -76.20 59.42 0.74
N ASP A 3 -75.19 58.80 1.36
CA ASP A 3 -74.62 59.39 2.55
C ASP A 3 -73.24 58.81 2.91
N ARG A 4 -72.39 59.69 3.32
CA ARG A 4 -71.07 59.53 3.90
C ARG A 4 -71.22 59.28 5.38
N ARG A 5 -70.42 58.46 5.98
CA ARG A 5 -69.83 58.63 7.37
C ARG A 5 -68.73 57.59 7.51
N LEU A 6 -67.53 58.08 7.57
CA LEU A 6 -66.64 58.25 8.70
C LEU A 6 -66.69 57.15 9.76
N ALA A 7 -65.64 56.46 9.91
CA ALA A 7 -65.14 56.14 11.22
C ALA A 7 -63.67 55.52 11.13
N ALA A 8 -62.85 56.29 11.75
CA ALA A 8 -61.80 55.94 12.68
C ALA A 8 -60.77 54.86 12.31
N ALA A 9 -59.58 55.33 12.06
CA ALA A 9 -58.35 54.58 12.09
C ALA A 9 -58.06 54.07 13.51
N ILE A 10 -57.86 52.76 13.66
CA ILE A 10 -57.15 52.20 14.77
C ILE A 10 -55.82 51.71 14.22
N VAL A 11 -54.77 52.45 14.54
CA VAL A 11 -53.38 52.02 14.26
C VAL A 11 -52.98 51.03 15.36
N LEU A 12 -52.98 49.77 15.01
CA LEU A 12 -52.34 48.73 15.82
C LEU A 12 -50.89 48.60 15.36
N PHE A 13 -49.97 49.08 16.20
CA PHE A 13 -48.58 48.82 16.11
C PHE A 13 -48.36 47.30 16.41
N ALA A 14 -48.23 46.51 15.38
CA ALA A 14 -47.69 45.19 15.52
C ALA A 14 -46.17 45.29 15.48
N SER A 15 -45.54 45.20 16.64
CA SER A 15 -44.10 45.01 16.78
C SER A 15 -43.72 43.63 16.24
N THR A 16 -43.20 43.59 15.02
CA THR A 16 -42.55 42.39 14.46
C THR A 16 -41.24 42.16 15.18
N ILE A 17 -41.23 41.20 16.08
CA ILE A 17 -40.02 40.63 16.63
C ILE A 17 -39.36 39.85 15.47
N VAL A 18 -38.33 40.43 14.87
CA VAL A 18 -37.43 39.71 13.98
C VAL A 18 -36.54 38.80 14.85
N THR A 19 -36.97 37.58 15.03
CA THR A 19 -36.08 36.55 15.52
C THR A 19 -35.09 36.23 14.40
N SER A 20 -33.87 36.73 14.54
CA SER A 20 -32.73 36.33 13.75
C SER A 20 -32.46 34.82 14.00
N GLY A 21 -33.15 33.97 13.27
CA GLY A 21 -32.83 32.56 13.14
C GLY A 21 -31.50 32.46 12.43
N SER A 22 -30.42 32.30 13.19
CA SER A 22 -29.15 31.84 12.66
C SER A 22 -29.37 30.47 12.08
N PHE A 23 -29.62 30.41 10.78
CA PHE A 23 -29.47 29.17 10.01
C PHE A 23 -28.00 28.82 10.08
N LEU A 24 -27.63 27.99 11.03
CA LEU A 24 -26.40 27.21 10.95
C LEU A 24 -26.53 26.34 9.70
N TYR A 25 -26.04 26.84 8.57
CA TYR A 25 -25.65 26.03 7.45
C TYR A 25 -24.49 25.16 7.97
N LEU A 26 -24.81 23.96 8.43
CA LEU A 26 -23.86 22.88 8.46
C LEU A 26 -23.49 22.66 7.00
N GLU A 27 -22.42 23.32 6.55
CA GLU A 27 -21.67 22.87 5.40
C GLU A 27 -21.28 21.42 5.72
N ARG A 28 -22.09 20.47 5.26
CA ARG A 28 -21.60 19.14 4.99
C ARG A 28 -20.45 19.35 4.01
N GLN A 29 -19.25 19.39 4.52
CA GLN A 29 -18.07 19.15 3.70
C GLN A 29 -18.39 17.84 2.98
N GLN A 30 -18.77 17.94 1.71
CA GLN A 30 -18.73 16.84 0.78
C GLN A 30 -17.24 16.52 0.65
N THR A 31 -16.72 15.74 1.59
CA THR A 31 -15.45 15.07 1.39
C THR A 31 -15.67 14.25 0.14
N THR A 32 -15.07 14.67 -0.96
CA THR A 32 -14.88 13.83 -2.15
C THR A 32 -14.45 12.47 -1.61
N PRO A 33 -15.14 11.36 -1.97
CA PRO A 33 -14.74 10.06 -1.47
C PRO A 33 -13.26 9.88 -1.78
N PRO A 34 -12.46 9.41 -0.82
CA PRO A 34 -11.03 9.25 -1.03
C PRO A 34 -10.80 8.46 -2.30
N MET A 35 -9.81 8.84 -3.10
CA MET A 35 -9.50 8.25 -4.40
C MET A 35 -9.55 6.72 -4.30
N GLY A 36 -10.40 6.07 -5.09
CA GLY A 36 -10.60 4.62 -5.07
C GLY A 36 -11.38 4.06 -3.86
N GLY A 37 -11.86 4.88 -2.91
CA GLY A 37 -12.55 4.42 -1.70
C GLY A 37 -11.64 3.66 -0.72
N TYR A 38 -10.34 3.94 -0.75
CA TYR A 38 -9.37 3.41 0.21
C TYR A 38 -9.37 4.24 1.50
N VAL A 39 -8.95 3.64 2.61
CA VAL A 39 -8.73 4.35 3.89
C VAL A 39 -7.44 5.17 3.83
N ASN A 40 -6.39 4.64 3.19
CA ASN A 40 -5.10 5.29 3.02
C ASN A 40 -4.81 5.57 1.52
N PRO A 41 -5.59 6.44 0.84
CA PRO A 41 -5.46 6.67 -0.59
C PRO A 41 -4.12 7.33 -0.97
N GLN A 42 -3.47 8.01 -0.02
CA GLN A 42 -2.18 8.67 -0.21
C GLN A 42 -1.03 7.69 -0.50
N LEU A 43 -1.19 6.40 -0.21
CA LEU A 43 -0.20 5.38 -0.53
C LEU A 43 -0.12 5.04 -2.03
N LEU A 44 -1.15 5.44 -2.80
CA LEU A 44 -1.18 5.31 -4.26
C LEU A 44 -1.09 6.67 -4.92
N VAL A 45 -0.32 6.75 -6.00
CA VAL A 45 -0.29 7.92 -6.90
C VAL A 45 -0.62 7.47 -8.31
N ASP A 46 -1.19 8.36 -9.11
CA ASP A 46 -1.37 8.19 -10.55
C ASP A 46 -0.28 8.92 -11.35
N GLY A 47 -0.33 8.77 -12.67
CA GLY A 47 0.64 9.42 -13.55
C GLY A 47 0.56 10.95 -13.53
N GLU A 48 -0.63 11.52 -13.34
CA GLU A 48 -0.81 12.98 -13.27
C GLU A 48 -0.17 13.54 -12.01
N TRP A 49 -0.31 12.85 -10.88
CA TRP A 49 0.38 13.22 -9.66
C TRP A 49 1.90 13.22 -9.87
N ILE A 50 2.45 12.16 -10.50
CA ILE A 50 3.91 12.12 -10.77
C ILE A 50 4.33 13.27 -11.68
N LEU A 51 3.61 13.55 -12.76
CA LEU A 51 3.94 14.66 -13.67
C LEU A 51 3.94 16.02 -12.96
N ALA A 52 3.05 16.22 -12.00
CA ALA A 52 2.98 17.46 -11.23
C ALA A 52 4.17 17.62 -10.26
N HIS A 53 4.75 16.51 -9.76
CA HIS A 53 5.74 16.52 -8.68
C HIS A 53 7.15 16.04 -9.13
N VAL A 54 7.32 15.65 -10.40
CA VAL A 54 8.54 15.01 -10.92
C VAL A 54 9.81 15.88 -10.79
N ASN A 55 9.65 17.18 -10.64
CA ASN A 55 10.78 18.14 -10.48
C ASN A 55 10.97 18.60 -9.02
N GLU A 56 10.19 18.10 -8.08
CA GLU A 56 10.35 18.45 -6.66
C GLU A 56 11.53 17.70 -6.05
N SER A 57 12.43 18.42 -5.38
CA SER A 57 13.63 17.83 -4.78
C SER A 57 13.31 16.91 -3.60
N SER A 58 12.13 17.05 -2.98
CA SER A 58 11.62 16.20 -1.90
C SER A 58 10.86 14.97 -2.39
N VAL A 59 10.81 14.74 -3.70
CA VAL A 59 10.18 13.55 -4.30
C VAL A 59 11.25 12.70 -4.98
N ARG A 60 11.39 11.46 -4.54
CA ARG A 60 12.30 10.49 -5.13
C ARG A 60 11.50 9.40 -5.85
N ILE A 61 11.56 9.39 -7.20
CA ILE A 61 10.94 8.36 -8.01
C ILE A 61 11.93 7.20 -8.17
N ILE A 62 11.49 5.99 -7.83
CA ILE A 62 12.34 4.78 -7.80
C ILE A 62 11.79 3.78 -8.81
N ASP A 63 12.59 3.49 -9.83
CA ASP A 63 12.35 2.45 -10.83
C ASP A 63 13.00 1.14 -10.37
N VAL A 64 12.18 0.11 -10.15
CA VAL A 64 12.67 -1.20 -9.69
C VAL A 64 12.72 -2.24 -10.79
N ARG A 65 12.54 -1.84 -12.06
CA ARG A 65 12.68 -2.70 -13.23
C ARG A 65 14.14 -3.10 -13.50
N SER A 66 14.32 -4.00 -14.44
CA SER A 66 15.67 -4.38 -14.89
C SER A 66 16.45 -3.19 -15.47
N GLN A 67 17.79 -3.25 -15.45
CA GLN A 67 18.63 -2.21 -16.06
C GLN A 67 18.30 -2.00 -17.53
N ALA A 68 18.05 -3.08 -18.26
CA ALA A 68 17.74 -3.01 -19.69
C ALA A 68 16.40 -2.30 -19.97
N GLU A 69 15.40 -2.47 -19.09
CA GLU A 69 14.10 -1.81 -19.20
C GLU A 69 14.21 -0.33 -18.84
N TYR A 70 14.91 -0.02 -17.76
CA TYR A 70 15.20 1.36 -17.37
C TYR A 70 15.94 2.13 -18.49
N ASP A 71 16.95 1.52 -19.11
CA ASP A 71 17.74 2.14 -20.20
C ASP A 71 16.93 2.35 -21.50
N ARG A 72 15.84 1.58 -21.72
CA ARG A 72 14.92 1.79 -22.85
C ARG A 72 13.94 2.94 -22.63
N GLY A 73 13.84 3.42 -21.40
CA GLY A 73 12.99 4.55 -21.02
C GLY A 73 12.42 4.37 -19.62
N HIS A 74 12.38 5.47 -18.89
CA HIS A 74 11.92 5.54 -17.52
C HIS A 74 11.18 6.87 -17.27
N ILE A 75 10.55 7.02 -16.13
CA ILE A 75 9.94 8.29 -15.70
C ILE A 75 11.06 9.31 -15.47
N GLN A 76 10.85 10.53 -15.92
CA GLN A 76 11.84 11.61 -15.73
C GLN A 76 12.29 11.69 -14.26
N ASN A 77 13.57 11.88 -14.02
CA ASN A 77 14.21 11.93 -12.70
C ASN A 77 14.12 10.63 -11.88
N ALA A 78 13.58 9.54 -12.43
CA ALA A 78 13.59 8.26 -11.73
C ALA A 78 14.99 7.73 -11.55
N VAL A 79 15.30 7.22 -10.36
CA VAL A 79 16.54 6.50 -10.05
C VAL A 79 16.28 5.01 -10.05
N ARG A 80 17.19 4.21 -10.61
CA ARG A 80 17.02 2.76 -10.65
C ARG A 80 17.51 2.10 -9.37
N LEU A 81 16.66 1.24 -8.81
CA LEU A 81 17.00 0.36 -7.69
C LEU A 81 16.98 -1.12 -8.14
N GLU A 82 18.06 -1.83 -7.91
CA GLU A 82 18.08 -3.27 -8.03
C GLU A 82 17.61 -3.93 -6.73
N ILE A 83 16.44 -4.57 -6.78
CA ILE A 83 15.77 -5.17 -5.60
C ILE A 83 16.67 -6.13 -4.82
N LYS A 84 17.48 -6.94 -5.53
CA LYS A 84 18.39 -7.88 -4.89
C LYS A 84 19.37 -7.25 -3.89
N ARG A 85 19.58 -5.94 -3.99
CA ARG A 85 20.39 -5.19 -3.03
C ARG A 85 19.70 -4.98 -1.69
N LEU A 86 18.38 -5.12 -1.64
CA LEU A 86 17.57 -4.99 -0.42
C LEU A 86 17.24 -6.34 0.22
N THR A 87 17.74 -7.44 -0.35
CA THR A 87 17.50 -8.79 0.16
C THR A 87 18.82 -9.52 0.37
N MET A 88 18.81 -10.52 1.23
CA MET A 88 19.94 -11.41 1.48
C MET A 88 19.46 -12.83 1.74
N ASP A 89 20.30 -13.81 1.43
CA ASP A 89 20.07 -15.20 1.81
C ASP A 89 20.49 -15.42 3.26
N ILE A 90 19.58 -15.91 4.08
CA ILE A 90 19.84 -16.33 5.45
C ILE A 90 19.46 -17.80 5.57
N ASN A 91 20.45 -18.66 5.56
CA ASN A 91 20.29 -20.13 5.66
C ASN A 91 19.36 -20.72 4.57
N GLY A 92 19.47 -20.23 3.34
CA GLY A 92 18.67 -20.68 2.20
C GLY A 92 17.27 -20.07 2.13
N VAL A 93 17.01 -19.01 2.88
CA VAL A 93 15.76 -18.25 2.86
C VAL A 93 16.07 -16.80 2.47
N GLN A 94 15.38 -16.30 1.45
CA GLN A 94 15.48 -14.88 1.08
C GLN A 94 14.77 -14.03 2.14
N LYS A 95 15.50 -13.09 2.72
CA LYS A 95 14.99 -12.13 3.72
C LYS A 95 15.43 -10.72 3.38
N VAL A 96 14.82 -9.73 4.02
CA VAL A 96 15.26 -8.35 3.94
C VAL A 96 16.72 -8.23 4.41
N ALA A 97 17.52 -7.42 3.70
CA ALA A 97 18.93 -7.18 4.02
C ALA A 97 19.06 -6.43 5.37
N THR A 98 20.27 -6.44 5.94
CA THR A 98 20.53 -5.73 7.20
C THR A 98 20.37 -4.22 7.06
N GLN A 99 20.22 -3.54 8.20
CA GLN A 99 20.08 -2.09 8.26
C GLN A 99 21.21 -1.37 7.53
N GLU A 100 22.45 -1.77 7.76
CA GLU A 100 23.64 -1.13 7.17
C GLU A 100 23.64 -1.24 5.63
N ILE A 101 23.22 -2.39 5.10
CA ILE A 101 23.10 -2.59 3.66
C ILE A 101 22.01 -1.68 3.09
N VAL A 102 20.84 -1.64 3.73
CA VAL A 102 19.71 -0.85 3.26
C VAL A 102 20.02 0.64 3.35
N GLU A 103 20.61 1.13 4.44
CA GLU A 103 21.06 2.53 4.59
C GLU A 103 22.04 2.93 3.48
N SER A 104 23.02 2.06 3.19
CA SER A 104 23.95 2.31 2.09
C SER A 104 23.25 2.41 0.73
N VAL A 105 22.32 1.48 0.46
CA VAL A 105 21.59 1.44 -0.82
C VAL A 105 20.71 2.67 -0.97
N LEU A 106 19.94 3.04 0.06
CA LEU A 106 19.04 4.19 0.02
C LEU A 106 19.81 5.52 -0.08
N GLY A 107 20.95 5.64 0.63
CA GLY A 107 21.84 6.78 0.52
C GLY A 107 22.44 6.93 -0.88
N GLU A 108 22.77 5.81 -1.56
CA GLU A 108 23.24 5.83 -2.96
C GLU A 108 22.17 6.29 -3.95
N LEU A 109 20.89 6.01 -3.68
CA LEU A 109 19.77 6.52 -4.46
C LEU A 109 19.50 8.01 -4.21
N GLY A 110 20.21 8.64 -3.26
CA GLY A 110 19.99 10.01 -2.85
C GLY A 110 18.62 10.19 -2.16
N LEU A 111 18.09 9.15 -1.54
CA LEU A 111 16.87 9.23 -0.74
C LEU A 111 17.18 9.83 0.63
N ASP A 112 16.38 10.80 1.06
CA ASP A 112 16.38 11.33 2.42
C ASP A 112 15.22 10.72 3.20
N PRO A 113 15.34 10.43 4.52
CA PRO A 113 14.23 9.90 5.32
C PRO A 113 12.93 10.73 5.32
N GLU A 114 13.02 12.02 4.99
CA GLU A 114 11.88 12.94 4.92
C GLU A 114 11.33 13.12 3.49
N ASP A 115 11.95 12.50 2.48
CA ASP A 115 11.46 12.56 1.09
C ASP A 115 10.17 11.75 0.94
N THR A 116 9.39 12.05 -0.08
CA THR A 116 8.34 11.16 -0.61
C THR A 116 8.99 10.18 -1.58
N ALA A 117 9.03 8.90 -1.23
CA ALA A 117 9.48 7.83 -2.12
C ALA A 117 8.33 7.29 -2.96
N VAL A 118 8.40 7.43 -4.29
CA VAL A 118 7.40 6.90 -5.23
C VAL A 118 8.01 5.76 -6.01
N ILE A 119 7.46 4.57 -5.89
CA ILE A 119 8.03 3.34 -6.44
C ILE A 119 7.16 2.85 -7.60
N TYR A 120 7.78 2.36 -8.67
CA TYR A 120 7.08 1.69 -9.76
C TYR A 120 7.89 0.54 -10.34
N ASP A 121 7.16 -0.43 -10.88
CA ASP A 121 7.68 -1.57 -11.65
C ASP A 121 6.90 -1.77 -12.95
N GLU A 122 6.96 -2.96 -13.55
CA GLU A 122 6.08 -3.44 -14.62
C GLU A 122 5.63 -4.88 -14.40
N HIS A 123 5.71 -5.36 -13.14
CA HIS A 123 5.37 -6.72 -12.73
C HIS A 123 4.19 -6.73 -11.74
N TYR A 124 3.12 -6.02 -12.08
CA TYR A 124 1.90 -5.99 -11.27
C TYR A 124 2.09 -5.41 -9.87
N SER A 125 3.01 -4.49 -9.70
CA SER A 125 3.40 -3.88 -8.42
C SER A 125 4.00 -4.85 -7.40
N LEU A 126 4.51 -6.01 -7.82
CA LEU A 126 5.14 -6.98 -6.91
C LEU A 126 6.46 -6.48 -6.34
N ASP A 127 7.31 -6.01 -7.23
CA ASP A 127 8.65 -5.52 -6.88
C ASP A 127 8.54 -4.16 -6.16
N ALA A 128 7.63 -3.31 -6.62
CA ALA A 128 7.33 -2.04 -5.99
C ALA A 128 6.79 -2.23 -4.56
N ALA A 129 5.93 -3.22 -4.34
CA ALA A 129 5.40 -3.51 -3.02
C ALA A 129 6.43 -4.10 -2.06
N LEU A 130 7.40 -4.87 -2.55
CA LEU A 130 8.50 -5.37 -1.73
C LEU A 130 9.39 -4.21 -1.25
N VAL A 131 9.70 -3.25 -2.13
CA VAL A 131 10.45 -2.05 -1.74
C VAL A 131 9.62 -1.17 -0.81
N PHE A 132 8.30 -1.01 -1.06
CA PHE A 132 7.40 -0.31 -0.16
C PHE A 132 7.46 -0.87 1.27
N TRP A 133 7.30 -2.19 1.43
CA TRP A 133 7.38 -2.83 2.73
C TRP A 133 8.77 -2.67 3.37
N THR A 134 9.84 -2.83 2.59
CA THR A 134 11.22 -2.64 3.08
C THR A 134 11.43 -1.23 3.62
N LEU A 135 10.96 -0.21 2.91
CA LEU A 135 11.05 1.18 3.35
C LEU A 135 10.22 1.43 4.63
N GLU A 136 8.99 0.91 4.73
CA GLU A 136 8.20 0.99 5.98
C GLU A 136 8.88 0.25 7.15
N TYR A 137 9.51 -0.92 6.89
CA TYR A 137 10.25 -1.67 7.90
C TYR A 137 11.46 -0.88 8.42
N TYR A 138 12.14 -0.15 7.55
CA TYR A 138 13.25 0.73 7.91
C TYR A 138 12.83 2.16 8.26
N GLY A 139 11.54 2.38 8.53
CA GLY A 139 10.99 3.59 9.13
C GLY A 139 10.89 4.80 8.20
N HIS A 140 10.92 4.59 6.87
CA HIS A 140 10.65 5.66 5.92
C HIS A 140 9.19 6.13 6.04
N LYS A 141 8.96 7.45 6.10
CA LYS A 141 7.67 8.01 6.50
C LYS A 141 6.64 8.07 5.37
N ASP A 142 7.06 8.45 4.17
CA ASP A 142 6.15 8.67 3.04
C ASP A 142 6.57 7.82 1.84
N VAL A 143 5.98 6.63 1.76
CA VAL A 143 6.21 5.67 0.68
C VAL A 143 4.93 5.49 -0.11
N ARG A 144 5.03 5.55 -1.44
CA ARG A 144 3.89 5.45 -2.36
C ARG A 144 4.21 4.55 -3.53
N ILE A 145 3.17 3.97 -4.13
CA ILE A 145 3.28 3.16 -5.35
C ILE A 145 2.52 3.84 -6.49
N LEU A 146 3.09 3.81 -7.70
CA LEU A 146 2.37 4.20 -8.91
C LEU A 146 1.28 3.16 -9.24
N ASN A 147 0.03 3.57 -9.21
CA ASN A 147 -1.11 2.73 -9.58
C ASN A 147 -1.15 2.50 -11.09
N GLY A 148 -1.02 1.27 -11.51
CA GLY A 148 -1.01 0.87 -12.92
C GLY A 148 0.37 0.57 -13.48
N ASP A 149 1.40 0.66 -12.67
CA ASP A 149 2.80 0.38 -13.02
C ASP A 149 3.29 1.09 -14.31
N TRP A 150 4.44 0.70 -14.85
CA TRP A 150 4.98 1.23 -16.10
C TRP A 150 4.09 0.94 -17.30
N SER A 151 3.34 -0.17 -17.30
CA SER A 151 2.48 -0.53 -18.42
C SER A 151 1.37 0.52 -18.62
N GLN A 152 0.71 0.96 -17.55
CA GLN A 152 -0.32 2.00 -17.63
C GLN A 152 0.27 3.38 -17.92
N TRP A 153 1.48 3.68 -17.47
CA TRP A 153 2.21 4.88 -17.86
C TRP A 153 2.31 5.01 -19.38
N LEU A 154 2.70 3.90 -20.04
CA LEU A 154 2.79 3.86 -21.50
C LEU A 154 1.42 3.93 -22.18
N VAL A 155 0.42 3.22 -21.66
CA VAL A 155 -0.96 3.22 -22.22
C VAL A 155 -1.57 4.61 -22.21
N HIS A 156 -1.32 5.41 -21.16
CA HIS A 156 -1.79 6.80 -21.08
C HIS A 156 -0.96 7.78 -21.93
N GLY A 157 0.13 7.31 -22.56
CA GLY A 157 0.98 8.15 -23.39
C GLY A 157 1.81 9.16 -22.60
N TYR A 158 2.05 8.91 -21.32
CA TYR A 158 2.89 9.78 -20.50
C TYR A 158 4.35 9.80 -20.99
N PRO A 159 5.09 10.92 -20.80
CA PRO A 159 6.44 11.08 -21.33
C PRO A 159 7.41 10.11 -20.67
N ARG A 160 8.37 9.64 -21.44
CA ARG A 160 9.50 8.83 -20.96
C ARG A 160 10.82 9.56 -21.21
N SER A 161 11.75 9.41 -20.30
CA SER A 161 13.11 9.92 -20.38
C SER A 161 14.09 8.79 -20.67
N LEU A 162 15.21 9.13 -21.31
CA LEU A 162 16.42 8.33 -21.42
C LEU A 162 17.57 8.93 -20.59
N GLU A 163 17.34 10.13 -20.03
CA GLU A 163 18.33 10.88 -19.27
C GLU A 163 18.40 10.36 -17.84
N LYS A 164 19.58 9.91 -17.42
CA LYS A 164 19.84 9.47 -16.05
C LYS A 164 19.99 10.68 -15.13
N PRO A 165 19.26 10.77 -14.02
CA PRO A 165 19.39 11.89 -13.12
C PRO A 165 20.76 11.91 -12.45
N ALA A 166 21.27 13.10 -12.18
CA ALA A 166 22.45 13.28 -11.35
C ALA A 166 22.07 13.01 -9.88
N ILE A 167 22.57 11.92 -9.32
CA ILE A 167 22.26 11.54 -7.94
C ILE A 167 23.27 12.19 -6.99
N LYS A 168 22.78 13.03 -6.08
CA LYS A 168 23.55 13.47 -4.91
C LYS A 168 23.29 12.45 -3.79
N ARG A 169 24.34 11.71 -3.42
CA ARG A 169 24.26 10.75 -2.31
C ARG A 169 23.87 11.44 -1.00
N THR A 170 23.06 10.78 -0.20
CA THR A 170 22.65 11.20 1.14
C THR A 170 23.22 10.26 2.19
N VAL A 171 23.10 10.65 3.46
CA VAL A 171 23.29 9.74 4.61
C VAL A 171 21.90 9.33 5.05
N TYR A 172 21.52 8.09 4.76
CA TYR A 172 20.25 7.55 5.19
C TYR A 172 20.39 6.89 6.56
N ASN A 173 19.61 7.36 7.53
CA ASN A 173 19.56 6.78 8.88
C ASN A 173 18.22 6.09 9.06
N ALA A 174 18.22 4.78 9.07
CA ALA A 174 17.01 3.98 9.24
C ALA A 174 16.60 3.86 10.71
N THR A 175 15.31 3.74 10.95
CA THR A 175 14.74 3.40 12.26
C THR A 175 13.84 2.19 12.08
N ILE A 176 14.28 1.03 12.56
CA ILE A 176 13.52 -0.21 12.38
C ILE A 176 12.13 -0.10 13.01
N ASN A 177 11.11 -0.43 12.22
CA ASN A 177 9.73 -0.58 12.65
C ASN A 177 9.36 -2.07 12.75
N PRO A 178 9.51 -2.71 13.92
CA PRO A 178 9.23 -4.14 14.08
C PRO A 178 7.74 -4.49 13.95
N GLU A 179 6.85 -3.49 13.99
CA GLU A 179 5.40 -3.71 13.94
C GLU A 179 4.91 -4.13 12.54
N VAL A 180 5.75 -4.04 11.51
CA VAL A 180 5.39 -4.45 10.15
C VAL A 180 5.98 -5.82 9.74
N LEU A 181 6.80 -6.42 10.61
CA LEU A 181 7.40 -7.74 10.40
C LEU A 181 6.77 -8.79 11.32
N ALA A 182 6.42 -9.95 10.79
CA ALA A 182 6.13 -11.15 11.55
C ALA A 182 7.29 -12.14 11.40
N THR A 183 7.81 -12.64 12.52
CA THR A 183 8.80 -13.71 12.56
C THR A 183 8.11 -15.08 12.70
N VAL A 184 8.86 -16.17 12.48
CA VAL A 184 8.39 -17.54 12.79
C VAL A 184 7.88 -17.62 14.23
N ASP A 185 8.68 -17.13 15.18
CA ASP A 185 8.33 -17.19 16.61
C ASP A 185 7.03 -16.44 16.90
N TYR A 186 6.87 -15.22 16.33
CA TYR A 186 5.64 -14.45 16.46
C TYR A 186 4.42 -15.23 15.95
N ILE A 187 4.54 -15.92 14.82
CA ILE A 187 3.45 -16.74 14.26
C ILE A 187 3.16 -17.94 15.15
N VAL A 188 4.19 -18.67 15.59
CA VAL A 188 4.04 -19.85 16.46
C VAL A 188 3.33 -19.49 17.77
N GLU A 189 3.73 -18.40 18.41
CA GLU A 189 3.11 -17.91 19.65
C GLU A 189 1.63 -17.52 19.47
N ASN A 190 1.22 -17.17 18.25
CA ASN A 190 -0.11 -16.67 17.95
C ASN A 190 -0.98 -17.63 17.11
N LEU A 191 -0.52 -18.84 16.78
CA LEU A 191 -1.27 -19.80 15.92
C LEU A 191 -2.73 -20.04 16.35
N ASN A 192 -2.99 -20.06 17.66
CA ASN A 192 -4.33 -20.28 18.22
C ASN A 192 -5.00 -18.97 18.70
N SER A 193 -4.45 -17.83 18.35
CA SER A 193 -4.95 -16.53 18.80
C SER A 193 -6.07 -16.05 17.89
N SER A 194 -7.20 -15.69 18.47
CA SER A 194 -8.29 -15.02 17.74
C SER A 194 -7.93 -13.58 17.32
N ARG A 195 -6.78 -13.05 17.75
CA ARG A 195 -6.36 -11.65 17.46
C ARG A 195 -5.71 -11.48 16.11
N ILE A 196 -5.24 -12.56 15.48
CA ILE A 196 -4.56 -12.52 14.18
C ILE A 196 -5.32 -13.30 13.12
N ILE A 197 -5.05 -12.99 11.86
CA ILE A 197 -5.41 -13.79 10.68
C ILE A 197 -4.15 -14.00 9.86
N LEU A 198 -3.82 -15.25 9.58
CA LEU A 198 -2.77 -15.60 8.62
C LEU A 198 -3.39 -15.61 7.22
N LEU A 199 -2.93 -14.70 6.35
CA LEU A 199 -3.37 -14.58 4.97
C LEU A 199 -2.30 -15.16 4.05
N ASP A 200 -2.52 -16.39 3.59
CA ASP A 200 -1.69 -17.01 2.55
C ASP A 200 -2.16 -16.52 1.17
N VAL A 201 -1.26 -15.87 0.46
CA VAL A 201 -1.57 -15.24 -0.83
C VAL A 201 -1.03 -16.02 -2.03
N ARG A 202 -0.60 -17.26 -1.79
CA ARG A 202 -0.19 -18.19 -2.85
C ARG A 202 -1.43 -18.65 -3.65
N THR A 203 -1.15 -19.38 -4.72
CA THR A 203 -2.23 -20.03 -5.48
C THR A 203 -2.94 -21.09 -4.60
N PRO A 204 -4.21 -21.41 -4.87
CA PRO A 204 -4.87 -22.52 -4.19
C PRO A 204 -4.11 -23.85 -4.29
N ALA A 205 -3.46 -24.13 -5.43
CA ALA A 205 -2.67 -25.34 -5.60
C ALA A 205 -1.45 -25.41 -4.65
N GLU A 206 -0.77 -24.28 -4.42
CA GLU A 206 0.31 -24.19 -3.43
C GLU A 206 -0.25 -24.35 -2.01
N PHE A 207 -1.37 -23.69 -1.71
CA PHE A 207 -2.02 -23.69 -0.40
C PHE A 207 -2.46 -25.12 0.02
N TYR A 208 -3.09 -25.85 -0.88
CA TYR A 208 -3.55 -27.24 -0.61
C TYR A 208 -2.44 -28.29 -0.82
N GLY A 209 -1.19 -27.89 -1.00
CA GLY A 209 -0.07 -28.83 -1.15
C GLY A 209 -0.08 -29.65 -2.44
N ILE A 210 -0.79 -29.19 -3.48
CA ILE A 210 -0.79 -29.80 -4.83
C ILE A 210 0.44 -29.35 -5.59
N ASP A 211 0.78 -28.07 -5.54
CA ASP A 211 2.03 -27.50 -6.08
C ASP A 211 3.03 -27.31 -4.92
N VAL A 212 3.96 -28.24 -4.78
CA VAL A 212 4.93 -28.27 -3.67
C VAL A 212 6.22 -27.57 -4.07
N ARG A 213 6.53 -26.43 -3.43
CA ARG A 213 7.73 -25.61 -3.72
C ARG A 213 8.71 -25.52 -2.54
N ALA A 214 8.55 -26.39 -1.52
CA ALA A 214 9.42 -26.53 -0.37
C ALA A 214 9.55 -28.02 -0.05
N LYS A 215 10.22 -28.41 1.04
CA LYS A 215 10.31 -29.82 1.46
C LYS A 215 8.93 -30.40 1.79
N ARG A 216 7.97 -29.55 2.20
CA ARG A 216 6.61 -29.98 2.56
C ARG A 216 5.59 -29.10 1.84
N GLY A 217 4.47 -29.68 1.42
CA GLY A 217 3.31 -28.98 0.87
C GLY A 217 2.29 -28.64 1.97
N GLY A 218 1.26 -27.90 1.62
CA GLY A 218 0.20 -27.47 2.55
C GLY A 218 0.31 -26.00 2.95
N HIS A 219 -0.21 -25.66 4.12
CA HIS A 219 -0.26 -24.28 4.63
C HIS A 219 -0.09 -24.22 6.16
N ILE A 220 0.10 -23.01 6.70
CA ILE A 220 0.14 -22.79 8.16
C ILE A 220 -1.25 -23.03 8.73
N PRO A 221 -1.41 -23.83 9.81
CA PRO A 221 -2.72 -24.15 10.38
C PRO A 221 -3.56 -22.91 10.69
N GLY A 222 -4.83 -22.94 10.30
CA GLY A 222 -5.77 -21.84 10.50
C GLY A 222 -5.59 -20.65 9.57
N SER A 223 -4.69 -20.70 8.60
CA SER A 223 -4.56 -19.64 7.60
C SER A 223 -5.73 -19.65 6.59
N VAL A 224 -6.02 -18.48 6.04
CA VAL A 224 -7.00 -18.30 4.95
C VAL A 224 -6.28 -18.00 3.65
N ASN A 225 -6.83 -18.46 2.51
CA ASN A 225 -6.22 -18.25 1.21
C ASN A 225 -6.97 -17.24 0.36
N VAL A 226 -6.27 -16.21 -0.09
CA VAL A 226 -6.72 -15.30 -1.16
C VAL A 226 -5.53 -15.03 -2.06
N GLU A 227 -5.52 -15.62 -3.26
CA GLU A 227 -4.44 -15.39 -4.23
C GLU A 227 -4.25 -13.88 -4.51
N TRP A 228 -3.02 -13.40 -4.41
CA TRP A 228 -2.67 -11.98 -4.51
C TRP A 228 -3.24 -11.27 -5.76
N ARG A 229 -3.27 -11.96 -6.93
CA ARG A 229 -3.80 -11.41 -8.18
C ARG A 229 -5.26 -10.99 -8.11
N ARG A 230 -6.02 -11.57 -7.20
CA ARG A 230 -7.44 -11.21 -7.02
C ARG A 230 -7.65 -9.77 -6.53
N ALA A 231 -6.60 -9.14 -6.01
CA ALA A 231 -6.64 -7.72 -5.62
C ALA A 231 -6.46 -6.75 -6.81
N LEU A 232 -6.12 -7.26 -8.00
CA LEU A 232 -5.93 -6.44 -9.19
C LEU A 232 -7.18 -6.42 -10.07
N GLU A 233 -7.52 -5.24 -10.61
CA GLU A 233 -8.54 -5.06 -11.64
C GLU A 233 -7.98 -5.46 -13.02
N ARG A 234 -6.74 -5.07 -13.27
CA ARG A 234 -5.92 -5.38 -14.44
C ARG A 234 -4.45 -5.33 -14.03
N PRO A 235 -3.52 -5.79 -14.89
CA PRO A 235 -2.10 -5.74 -14.55
C PRO A 235 -1.67 -4.38 -13.98
N GLY A 236 -1.05 -4.39 -12.80
CA GLY A 236 -0.54 -3.21 -12.11
C GLY A 236 -1.58 -2.27 -11.49
N THR A 237 -2.87 -2.45 -11.75
CA THR A 237 -3.94 -1.57 -11.23
C THR A 237 -4.73 -2.27 -10.13
N PHE A 238 -4.79 -1.66 -8.95
CA PHE A 238 -5.54 -2.21 -7.81
C PHE A 238 -7.05 -2.03 -7.99
N LYS A 239 -7.83 -3.00 -7.51
CA LYS A 239 -9.29 -2.88 -7.39
C LYS A 239 -9.63 -1.77 -6.41
N LEU A 240 -10.81 -1.17 -6.61
CA LEU A 240 -11.32 -0.15 -5.71
C LEU A 240 -11.51 -0.68 -4.26
N GLY A 241 -11.38 0.19 -3.28
CA GLY A 241 -11.49 -0.17 -1.87
C GLY A 241 -12.73 -0.99 -1.50
N PRO A 242 -13.96 -0.63 -1.96
CA PRO A 242 -15.16 -1.43 -1.69
C PRO A 242 -15.10 -2.86 -2.25
N ASP A 243 -14.44 -3.06 -3.41
CA ASP A 243 -14.30 -4.39 -4.01
C ASP A 243 -13.25 -5.23 -3.27
N LEU A 244 -12.15 -4.60 -2.84
CA LEU A 244 -11.15 -5.24 -1.98
C LEU A 244 -11.76 -5.65 -0.63
N ILE A 245 -12.50 -4.77 0.02
CA ILE A 245 -13.19 -5.08 1.28
C ILE A 245 -14.13 -6.28 1.08
N ARG A 246 -14.90 -6.29 0.00
CA ARG A 246 -15.80 -7.40 -0.33
C ARG A 246 -15.04 -8.72 -0.55
N LEU A 247 -13.92 -8.65 -1.27
CA LEU A 247 -13.05 -9.80 -1.54
C LEU A 247 -12.53 -10.43 -0.24
N TYR A 248 -11.98 -9.63 0.66
CA TYR A 248 -11.36 -10.14 1.88
C TYR A 248 -12.37 -10.53 2.96
N ARG A 249 -13.54 -9.89 2.99
CA ARG A 249 -14.64 -10.31 3.89
C ARG A 249 -15.14 -11.75 3.63
N GLN A 250 -15.02 -12.25 2.40
CA GLN A 250 -15.40 -13.63 2.06
C GLN A 250 -14.60 -14.68 2.84
N VAL A 251 -13.42 -14.33 3.32
CA VAL A 251 -12.55 -15.20 4.11
C VAL A 251 -12.42 -14.74 5.57
N GLY A 252 -13.35 -13.87 6.03
CA GLY A 252 -13.41 -13.43 7.42
C GLY A 252 -12.45 -12.31 7.79
N ILE A 253 -11.84 -11.62 6.82
CA ILE A 253 -11.00 -10.45 7.06
C ILE A 253 -11.89 -9.20 7.06
N THR A 254 -12.04 -8.57 8.23
CA THR A 254 -12.93 -7.42 8.48
C THR A 254 -12.19 -6.19 9.01
N GLY A 255 -10.90 -6.32 9.33
CA GLY A 255 -10.04 -5.24 9.80
C GLY A 255 -10.04 -5.05 11.32
N ASP A 256 -10.76 -5.90 12.06
CA ASP A 256 -10.79 -5.92 13.53
C ASP A 256 -9.65 -6.72 14.16
N ARG A 257 -8.92 -7.48 13.34
CA ARG A 257 -7.79 -8.31 13.74
C ARG A 257 -6.53 -7.91 12.96
N GLU A 258 -5.38 -8.22 13.52
CA GLU A 258 -4.10 -8.06 12.83
C GLU A 258 -3.97 -9.11 11.72
N ILE A 259 -3.54 -8.71 10.54
CA ILE A 259 -3.38 -9.58 9.39
C ILE A 259 -1.89 -9.85 9.17
N ILE A 260 -1.52 -11.11 9.05
CA ILE A 260 -0.15 -11.50 8.68
C ILE A 260 -0.18 -12.06 7.27
N THR A 261 0.43 -11.35 6.33
CA THR A 261 0.53 -11.80 4.95
C THR A 261 1.75 -12.70 4.75
N MET A 262 1.57 -13.79 4.00
CA MET A 262 2.67 -14.70 3.63
C MET A 262 2.48 -15.27 2.24
N CYS A 263 3.56 -15.69 1.60
CA CYS A 263 3.51 -16.36 0.30
C CYS A 263 4.55 -17.50 0.19
N GLN A 264 5.31 -17.56 -0.91
CA GLN A 264 6.44 -18.50 -1.04
C GLN A 264 7.74 -17.89 -0.50
N THR A 265 8.08 -16.66 -0.94
CA THR A 265 9.38 -16.00 -0.69
C THR A 265 9.25 -14.51 -0.34
N GLY A 266 8.12 -14.05 0.19
CA GLY A 266 7.88 -12.66 0.63
C GLY A 266 7.30 -11.73 -0.45
N GLN A 267 7.64 -11.82 -1.72
CA GLN A 267 7.29 -10.83 -2.75
C GLN A 267 5.77 -10.65 -2.97
N ARG A 268 5.02 -11.76 -3.14
CA ARG A 268 3.55 -11.73 -3.26
C ARG A 268 2.89 -11.32 -1.93
N ALA A 269 3.53 -11.64 -0.81
CA ALA A 269 3.10 -11.23 0.52
C ALA A 269 3.20 -9.71 0.69
N ALA A 270 4.28 -9.10 0.21
CA ALA A 270 4.47 -7.64 0.22
C ALA A 270 3.37 -6.92 -0.58
N HIS A 271 2.98 -7.47 -1.76
CA HIS A 271 1.87 -6.93 -2.53
C HIS A 271 0.56 -6.93 -1.73
N SER A 272 0.23 -8.03 -1.07
CA SER A 272 -0.99 -8.10 -0.25
C SER A 272 -0.87 -7.31 1.05
N TYR A 273 0.33 -7.20 1.63
CA TYR A 273 0.63 -6.27 2.72
C TYR A 273 0.25 -4.84 2.31
N PHE A 274 0.72 -4.37 1.15
CA PHE A 274 0.38 -3.06 0.62
C PHE A 274 -1.13 -2.87 0.49
N VAL A 275 -1.85 -3.88 -0.04
CA VAL A 275 -3.32 -3.83 -0.14
C VAL A 275 -3.98 -3.70 1.25
N MET A 276 -3.50 -4.43 2.26
CA MET A 276 -4.01 -4.30 3.63
C MET A 276 -3.74 -2.89 4.19
N ARG A 277 -2.58 -2.31 3.89
CA ARG A 277 -2.23 -0.92 4.24
C ARG A 277 -3.17 0.09 3.57
N LEU A 278 -3.50 -0.10 2.28
CA LEU A 278 -4.49 0.73 1.57
C LEU A 278 -5.86 0.69 2.24
N LEU A 279 -6.27 -0.48 2.73
CA LEU A 279 -7.54 -0.67 3.44
C LEU A 279 -7.51 -0.18 4.90
N GLY A 280 -6.35 0.30 5.39
CA GLY A 280 -6.18 0.78 6.76
C GLY A 280 -6.16 -0.34 7.81
N TYR A 281 -5.89 -1.58 7.40
CA TYR A 281 -5.83 -2.71 8.31
C TYR A 281 -4.46 -2.80 9.01
N LYS A 282 -4.46 -3.17 10.29
CA LYS A 282 -3.22 -3.51 10.98
C LYS A 282 -2.64 -4.77 10.36
N THR A 283 -1.41 -4.68 9.85
CA THR A 283 -0.82 -5.78 9.10
C THR A 283 0.67 -5.91 9.32
N ARG A 284 1.15 -7.15 9.32
CA ARG A 284 2.56 -7.54 9.26
C ARG A 284 2.80 -8.39 8.02
N MET A 285 4.03 -8.44 7.57
CA MET A 285 4.46 -9.41 6.55
C MET A 285 5.36 -10.47 7.19
N TYR A 286 5.10 -11.74 6.90
CA TYR A 286 6.02 -12.82 7.19
C TYR A 286 7.03 -12.96 6.05
N ASP A 287 8.20 -12.38 6.24
CA ASP A 287 9.24 -12.26 5.23
C ASP A 287 9.75 -13.63 4.77
N GLY A 288 10.07 -14.54 5.69
CA GLY A 288 10.53 -15.90 5.36
C GLY A 288 9.49 -16.78 4.66
N SER A 289 8.22 -16.48 4.85
CA SER A 289 7.10 -17.11 4.12
C SER A 289 7.15 -18.66 4.12
N TRP A 290 6.61 -19.32 3.09
CA TRP A 290 6.59 -20.77 3.00
C TRP A 290 7.99 -21.39 2.78
N GLU A 291 8.90 -20.65 2.17
CA GLU A 291 10.28 -21.10 2.03
C GLU A 291 10.95 -21.37 3.38
N GLU A 292 10.66 -20.56 4.39
CA GLU A 292 11.11 -20.83 5.76
C GLU A 292 10.23 -21.89 6.44
N TRP A 293 8.90 -21.70 6.45
CA TRP A 293 7.98 -22.56 7.19
C TRP A 293 7.94 -24.00 6.67
N GLY A 294 7.77 -24.18 5.36
CA GLY A 294 7.69 -25.49 4.70
C GLY A 294 9.00 -26.27 4.73
N ASN A 295 10.13 -25.61 4.93
CA ASN A 295 11.44 -26.26 5.03
C ASN A 295 11.87 -26.55 6.48
N THR A 296 11.19 -25.98 7.49
CA THR A 296 11.47 -26.21 8.92
C THR A 296 10.68 -27.40 9.43
N LYS A 297 11.38 -28.48 9.86
CA LYS A 297 10.82 -29.81 10.12
C LYS A 297 9.71 -29.82 11.17
N ASP A 298 9.88 -29.08 12.26
CA ASP A 298 9.04 -29.17 13.47
C ASP A 298 7.88 -28.18 13.48
N LEU A 299 7.74 -27.33 12.45
CA LEU A 299 6.61 -26.42 12.34
C LEU A 299 5.35 -27.15 11.84
N PRO A 300 4.16 -26.84 12.43
CA PRO A 300 2.91 -27.51 12.07
C PRO A 300 2.45 -27.13 10.66
N ILE A 301 1.81 -28.09 9.97
CA ILE A 301 1.25 -27.92 8.60
C ILE A 301 -0.13 -28.57 8.56
N GLU A 302 -1.03 -27.92 7.85
CA GLU A 302 -2.34 -28.39 7.48
C GLU A 302 -2.50 -28.55 5.96
#